data_591cc3e0f2d2c3984d81b267cbc15ad5
#
_entry.id   591cc3e0f2d2c3984d81b267cbc15ad5
#
_cell.length_a   1.000
_cell.length_b   1.000
_cell.length_c   1.000
_cell.angle_alpha   90.00
_cell.angle_beta   90.00
_cell.angle_gamma   90.00
#
_symmetry.space_group_name_H-M   'P 1'
#
loop_
_entity.id
_entity.type
_entity.pdbx_description
1 polymer ?
#
loop_
_entity_poly.entity_id
_entity_poly.type
_entity_poly.pdbx_seq_one_letter_code
_entity_poly.pdbx_strand_id
1 'polypeptide(L)'
;VSTQPEETTERRRRGTVPPRHGRQKRGPGVVFPAVAGVLTMALLLSGGYAAYAYNRLASSVTKVDAITGSTKQEDDVDGKAMNILLVGDDHRPDNATPEQMAELSTESDGGATNTDTMIVLHISADGKDATMISFPRDSYVAIPGVGKGKLNSAFYYGTLNGGGAGGGAQLLIKTIEGLSGLSIDHYVRVSLLGFYEIVKQLGPVSVCLKEPAQDSYSGVDLPAGNSELDPKQALSFVRQRHGLPNGDLDRQVRQQYFLSQEARKILSAGTLLNPVKTTNIIDAIGGSIETDQGLDMLSLAAQLRNLRPAAIKSATIPILGTPTISVGGSALSIVEVDTAGMPAFVQSLVGQPEAYTSATAADPTTVQVTVLNGSGVTGAAAAAGATLTARGFQVGAPGSSTSTAATTVQYPAGSEAQAKAVVAAVPGAIAVQTGSVTGVTLLLGTDGRTAVAAAPTDTGATDAGSSDAGAADAGSSDAGSAAASPSDEPSPSSTAVHAYGEADSCIY
;
A
#
# COMPACT_ATOMS: atom_id res chain seq x y z
N VAL A 1 70.24 37.58 104.49
CA VAL A 1 69.47 36.49 104.95
C VAL A 1 68.13 36.51 104.35
N SER A 2 67.84 35.83 103.39
CA SER A 2 66.52 35.33 103.05
C SER A 2 66.56 34.55 101.75
N THR A 3 66.34 33.31 101.86
CA THR A 3 66.28 32.35 100.80
C THR A 3 64.89 32.36 100.12
N GLN A 4 64.87 32.42 98.87
CA GLN A 4 63.65 32.07 98.07
C GLN A 4 63.93 30.79 97.24
N PRO A 5 62.97 29.89 97.10
CA PRO A 5 63.15 28.69 96.33
C PRO A 5 62.82 28.95 94.84
N GLU A 6 63.56 28.36 93.97
CA GLU A 6 63.41 28.31 92.53
C GLU A 6 62.19 27.50 92.14
N GLU A 7 61.31 28.04 91.33
CA GLU A 7 60.17 27.44 90.69
C GLU A 7 60.52 26.97 89.27
N THR A 8 60.67 25.65 89.09
CA THR A 8 61.01 25.02 87.82
C THR A 8 59.76 24.94 86.92
N THR A 9 59.76 25.78 85.90
CA THR A 9 58.67 25.77 84.89
C THR A 9 58.97 24.71 83.85
N GLU A 10 58.26 23.64 83.89
CA GLU A 10 58.22 22.57 82.87
C GLU A 10 57.57 23.05 81.59
N ARG A 11 58.38 23.32 80.51
CA ARG A 11 57.91 23.67 79.18
C ARG A 11 57.33 22.43 78.49
N ARG A 12 55.97 22.27 78.47
CA ARG A 12 55.31 21.35 77.61
C ARG A 12 55.56 21.66 76.16
N ARG A 13 56.30 20.79 75.47
CA ARG A 13 56.49 20.80 74.04
C ARG A 13 55.08 20.48 73.40
N ARG A 14 54.46 21.45 72.74
CA ARG A 14 53.32 21.21 71.89
C ARG A 14 53.79 20.50 70.65
N GLY A 15 53.46 19.22 70.49
CA GLY A 15 53.62 18.47 69.21
C GLY A 15 52.82 19.12 68.13
N THR A 16 53.45 19.53 67.08
CA THR A 16 52.81 19.96 65.82
C THR A 16 52.16 18.72 65.15
N VAL A 17 50.82 18.64 65.19
CA VAL A 17 50.02 17.68 64.41
C VAL A 17 50.19 18.07 62.93
N PRO A 18 50.60 17.16 62.02
CA PRO A 18 50.72 17.48 60.61
C PRO A 18 49.30 17.66 60.08
N PRO A 19 49.06 18.58 59.08
CA PRO A 19 47.74 18.79 58.54
C PRO A 19 47.29 17.52 57.81
N ARG A 20 46.17 16.91 58.27
CA ARG A 20 45.47 15.86 57.54
C ARG A 20 45.00 16.47 56.24
N HIS A 21 45.62 16.06 55.10
CA HIS A 21 45.07 16.32 53.79
C HIS A 21 43.67 15.74 53.76
N GLY A 22 42.66 16.59 53.88
CA GLY A 22 41.25 16.25 53.72
C GLY A 22 41.10 15.77 52.28
N ARG A 23 40.84 14.46 52.13
CA ARG A 23 40.41 13.86 50.87
C ARG A 23 39.11 14.57 50.52
N GLN A 24 39.20 15.59 49.62
CA GLN A 24 37.99 16.23 49.07
C GLN A 24 37.16 15.10 48.45
N LYS A 25 36.07 14.73 49.10
CA LYS A 25 35.03 13.95 48.51
C LYS A 25 34.53 14.78 47.33
N ARG A 26 34.93 14.42 46.11
CA ARG A 26 34.29 14.93 44.89
C ARG A 26 32.82 14.58 45.02
N GLY A 27 32.01 15.53 45.42
CA GLY A 27 30.57 15.40 45.52
C GLY A 27 30.00 15.11 44.13
N PRO A 28 28.83 14.50 44.03
CA PRO A 28 28.13 14.21 42.75
C PRO A 28 27.88 15.46 41.89
N GLY A 29 28.19 16.67 42.38
CA GLY A 29 27.90 17.94 41.74
C GLY A 29 28.61 18.24 40.41
N VAL A 30 29.67 17.50 40.03
CA VAL A 30 30.40 17.75 38.78
C VAL A 30 30.03 16.71 37.72
N VAL A 31 29.65 15.49 38.12
CA VAL A 31 29.28 14.41 37.18
C VAL A 31 27.94 14.70 36.54
N PHE A 32 26.99 15.22 37.29
CA PHE A 32 25.64 15.52 36.77
C PHE A 32 25.65 16.60 35.65
N PRO A 33 26.27 17.78 35.82
CA PRO A 33 26.35 18.77 34.74
C PRO A 33 27.20 18.29 33.55
N ALA A 34 28.22 17.44 33.77
CA ALA A 34 28.99 16.88 32.67
C ALA A 34 28.17 15.89 31.83
N VAL A 35 27.44 14.99 32.49
CA VAL A 35 26.52 14.06 31.81
C VAL A 35 25.38 14.84 31.12
N ALA A 36 24.79 15.84 31.77
CA ALA A 36 23.77 16.70 31.18
C ALA A 36 24.35 17.46 29.95
N GLY A 37 25.57 17.98 30.04
CA GLY A 37 26.25 18.65 28.91
C GLY A 37 26.50 17.71 27.72
N VAL A 38 26.97 16.48 27.98
CA VAL A 38 27.16 15.46 26.93
C VAL A 38 25.80 15.07 26.27
N LEU A 39 24.76 14.87 27.07
CA LEU A 39 23.43 14.55 26.55
C LEU A 39 22.84 15.73 25.73
N THR A 40 22.99 16.96 26.22
CA THR A 40 22.57 18.16 25.48
C THR A 40 23.33 18.30 24.17
N MET A 41 24.64 18.08 24.19
CA MET A 41 25.48 18.13 22.98
C MET A 41 25.09 17.00 21.99
N ALA A 42 24.84 15.80 22.47
CA ALA A 42 24.36 14.68 21.63
C ALA A 42 22.99 14.99 21.01
N LEU A 43 22.06 15.59 21.76
CA LEU A 43 20.77 16.03 21.25
C LEU A 43 20.88 17.14 20.22
N LEU A 44 21.77 18.13 20.44
CA LEU A 44 22.00 19.21 19.48
C LEU A 44 22.67 18.69 18.20
N LEU A 45 23.63 17.78 18.31
CA LEU A 45 24.27 17.17 17.15
C LEU A 45 23.30 16.29 16.37
N SER A 46 22.48 15.48 17.04
CA SER A 46 21.48 14.64 16.38
C SER A 46 20.36 15.48 15.75
N GLY A 47 19.87 16.52 16.44
CA GLY A 47 18.88 17.45 15.90
C GLY A 47 19.42 18.27 14.74
N GLY A 48 20.66 18.77 14.85
CA GLY A 48 21.35 19.48 13.77
C GLY A 48 21.58 18.60 12.54
N TYR A 49 21.97 17.34 12.75
CA TYR A 49 22.12 16.37 11.67
C TYR A 49 20.76 16.05 11.00
N ALA A 50 19.72 15.82 11.79
CA ALA A 50 18.38 15.57 11.25
C ALA A 50 17.87 16.75 10.41
N ALA A 51 18.05 17.98 10.91
CA ALA A 51 17.69 19.19 10.16
C ALA A 51 18.52 19.36 8.87
N TYR A 52 19.81 19.05 8.92
CA TYR A 52 20.67 19.06 7.73
C TYR A 52 20.22 18.03 6.69
N ALA A 53 19.98 16.77 7.12
CA ALA A 53 19.53 15.69 6.25
C ALA A 53 18.19 16.01 5.61
N TYR A 54 17.25 16.54 6.40
CA TYR A 54 15.95 16.98 5.90
C TYR A 54 16.06 18.09 4.84
N ASN A 55 16.78 19.17 5.15
CA ASN A 55 16.94 20.29 4.20
C ASN A 55 17.61 19.82 2.90
N ARG A 56 18.59 18.92 3.01
CA ARG A 56 19.28 18.34 1.85
C ARG A 56 18.32 17.52 0.98
N LEU A 57 17.52 16.63 1.60
CA LEU A 57 16.52 15.84 0.88
C LEU A 57 15.46 16.76 0.23
N ALA A 58 14.89 17.68 0.99
CA ALA A 58 13.85 18.59 0.49
C ALA A 58 14.33 19.47 -0.67
N SER A 59 15.63 19.83 -0.70
CA SER A 59 16.21 20.63 -1.78
C SER A 59 16.66 19.82 -3.00
N SER A 60 16.85 18.50 -2.87
CA SER A 60 17.33 17.64 -3.95
C SER A 60 16.22 16.99 -4.76
N VAL A 61 15.00 16.88 -4.20
CA VAL A 61 13.85 16.27 -4.88
C VAL A 61 13.24 17.24 -5.91
N THR A 62 13.00 16.74 -7.11
CA THR A 62 12.28 17.51 -8.15
C THR A 62 10.80 17.57 -7.81
N LYS A 63 10.24 18.76 -7.68
CA LYS A 63 8.83 18.98 -7.39
C LYS A 63 8.04 19.27 -8.66
N VAL A 64 6.91 18.58 -8.83
CA VAL A 64 5.98 18.76 -9.95
C VAL A 64 4.58 19.09 -9.43
N ASP A 65 3.80 19.82 -10.23
CA ASP A 65 2.41 20.13 -9.91
C ASP A 65 1.51 18.95 -10.33
N ALA A 66 1.56 17.86 -9.56
CA ALA A 66 0.85 16.63 -9.85
C ALA A 66 -0.58 16.61 -9.27
N ILE A 67 -0.80 17.26 -8.13
CA ILE A 67 -2.08 17.26 -7.43
C ILE A 67 -2.80 18.58 -7.69
N THR A 68 -3.89 18.54 -8.46
CA THR A 68 -4.74 19.71 -8.71
C THR A 68 -6.00 19.63 -7.88
N GLY A 69 -6.10 20.50 -6.92
CA GLY A 69 -7.27 20.62 -6.06
C GLY A 69 -6.81 21.03 -4.67
N SER A 70 -7.28 22.16 -4.21
CA SER A 70 -6.85 22.81 -2.97
C SER A 70 -7.46 22.21 -1.71
N THR A 71 -7.57 20.94 -1.59
CA THR A 71 -7.41 20.38 -0.26
C THR A 71 -5.91 20.16 -0.13
N LYS A 72 -5.21 21.16 0.43
CA LYS A 72 -4.02 20.86 1.21
C LYS A 72 -4.49 19.83 2.22
N GLN A 73 -4.39 18.57 1.86
CA GLN A 73 -4.40 17.52 2.83
C GLN A 73 -3.15 17.85 3.63
N GLU A 74 -3.31 18.41 4.80
CA GLU A 74 -2.21 18.55 5.74
C GLU A 74 -1.70 17.14 5.92
N ASP A 75 -0.41 16.95 5.70
CA ASP A 75 0.25 15.66 5.91
C ASP A 75 -0.15 15.17 7.28
N ASP A 76 -0.94 14.12 7.30
CA ASP A 76 -1.75 13.80 8.44
C ASP A 76 -0.97 12.92 9.42
N VAL A 77 -0.14 13.57 10.21
CA VAL A 77 0.62 12.94 11.31
C VAL A 77 -0.30 12.35 12.38
N ASP A 78 -1.60 12.69 12.36
CA ASP A 78 -2.59 12.29 13.37
C ASP A 78 -3.49 11.11 12.94
N GLY A 79 -3.10 10.43 11.85
CA GLY A 79 -3.55 9.07 11.64
C GLY A 79 -4.67 8.83 10.63
N LYS A 80 -4.87 9.68 9.61
CA LYS A 80 -5.68 9.33 8.45
C LYS A 80 -4.90 8.42 7.47
N ALA A 81 -5.63 7.58 6.73
CA ALA A 81 -5.02 6.76 5.69
C ALA A 81 -4.51 7.62 4.55
N MET A 82 -3.37 7.25 3.96
CA MET A 82 -2.70 7.98 2.89
C MET A 82 -2.52 7.10 1.66
N ASN A 83 -2.81 7.64 0.48
CA ASN A 83 -2.62 6.98 -0.81
C ASN A 83 -1.55 7.68 -1.62
N ILE A 84 -0.44 7.01 -1.86
CA ILE A 84 0.68 7.53 -2.65
C ILE A 84 0.72 6.80 -3.98
N LEU A 85 0.58 7.50 -5.11
CA LEU A 85 0.78 6.91 -6.42
C LEU A 85 2.27 6.85 -6.74
N LEU A 86 2.82 5.64 -6.77
CA LEU A 86 4.18 5.33 -7.19
C LEU A 86 4.19 5.02 -8.69
N VAL A 87 5.00 5.73 -9.45
CA VAL A 87 5.13 5.56 -10.90
C VAL A 87 6.56 5.22 -11.25
N GLY A 88 6.76 4.07 -11.87
CA GLY A 88 8.02 3.70 -12.49
C GLY A 88 8.01 4.08 -13.98
N ASP A 89 9.05 4.77 -14.39
CA ASP A 89 9.20 5.31 -15.73
C ASP A 89 10.46 4.71 -16.39
N ASP A 90 10.30 4.18 -17.59
CA ASP A 90 11.42 3.66 -18.39
C ASP A 90 12.18 4.78 -19.13
N HIS A 91 11.88 6.06 -18.81
CA HIS A 91 12.58 7.20 -19.38
C HIS A 91 14.05 7.21 -19.02
N ARG A 92 14.87 7.45 -20.03
CA ARG A 92 16.31 7.54 -19.90
C ARG A 92 16.70 9.01 -19.99
N PRO A 93 17.27 9.59 -18.90
CA PRO A 93 17.61 11.00 -18.93
C PRO A 93 18.54 11.34 -20.09
N ASP A 94 18.24 12.43 -20.81
CA ASP A 94 19.06 12.89 -21.95
C ASP A 94 20.51 13.19 -21.57
N ASN A 95 20.77 13.43 -20.27
CA ASN A 95 22.10 13.68 -19.70
C ASN A 95 22.78 12.43 -19.11
N ALA A 96 22.21 11.23 -19.29
CA ALA A 96 22.83 9.99 -18.86
C ALA A 96 24.14 9.75 -19.62
N THR A 97 25.20 9.39 -18.90
CA THR A 97 26.49 9.09 -19.53
C THR A 97 26.45 7.76 -20.28
N PRO A 98 27.34 7.53 -21.28
CA PRO A 98 27.43 6.23 -21.96
C PRO A 98 27.64 5.05 -21.00
N GLU A 99 28.41 5.27 -19.92
CA GLU A 99 28.64 4.28 -18.87
C GLU A 99 27.36 3.95 -18.11
N GLN A 100 26.57 4.97 -17.73
CA GLN A 100 25.28 4.78 -17.08
C GLN A 100 24.30 4.03 -18.00
N MET A 101 24.27 4.35 -19.28
CA MET A 101 23.44 3.64 -20.27
C MET A 101 23.85 2.17 -20.41
N ALA A 102 25.15 1.88 -20.41
CA ALA A 102 25.66 0.51 -20.43
C ALA A 102 25.30 -0.28 -19.16
N GLU A 103 25.34 0.36 -17.97
CA GLU A 103 24.92 -0.23 -16.71
C GLU A 103 23.42 -0.57 -16.71
N LEU A 104 22.59 0.28 -17.30
CA LEU A 104 21.15 0.06 -17.44
C LEU A 104 20.83 -1.02 -18.51
N SER A 105 21.82 -1.53 -19.24
CA SER A 105 21.66 -2.47 -20.36
C SER A 105 20.60 -2.00 -21.36
N THR A 106 20.68 -0.74 -21.78
CA THR A 106 19.66 -0.09 -22.61
C THR A 106 20.30 0.96 -23.54
N GLU A 107 19.57 1.33 -24.60
CA GLU A 107 19.94 2.41 -25.51
C GLU A 107 19.05 3.64 -25.24
N SER A 108 19.40 4.79 -25.84
CA SER A 108 18.54 5.99 -25.77
C SER A 108 17.16 5.71 -26.37
N ASP A 109 16.11 6.13 -25.69
CA ASP A 109 14.70 5.94 -26.10
C ASP A 109 14.12 7.13 -26.87
N GLY A 110 14.96 8.16 -27.11
CA GLY A 110 14.53 9.38 -27.78
C GLY A 110 13.54 10.23 -26.98
N GLY A 111 13.50 10.05 -25.65
CA GLY A 111 12.62 10.82 -24.76
C GLY A 111 11.20 10.24 -24.63
N ALA A 112 11.00 8.95 -24.91
CA ALA A 112 9.71 8.30 -24.69
C ALA A 112 9.36 8.32 -23.21
N THR A 113 8.15 8.78 -22.85
CA THR A 113 7.66 8.93 -21.47
C THR A 113 6.49 8.00 -21.20
N ASN A 114 6.70 6.69 -21.31
CA ASN A 114 5.67 5.71 -20.94
C ASN A 114 5.87 5.25 -19.52
N THR A 115 4.78 5.28 -18.74
CA THR A 115 4.77 4.75 -17.39
C THR A 115 4.58 3.24 -17.43
N ASP A 116 5.58 2.48 -16.97
CA ASP A 116 5.59 1.02 -17.03
C ASP A 116 5.12 0.36 -15.74
N THR A 117 5.21 1.08 -14.63
CA THR A 117 4.79 0.63 -13.30
C THR A 117 3.90 1.70 -12.67
N MET A 118 2.72 1.30 -12.22
CA MET A 118 1.78 2.17 -11.50
C MET A 118 1.24 1.40 -10.30
N ILE A 119 1.62 1.85 -9.11
CA ILE A 119 1.26 1.23 -7.82
C ILE A 119 0.71 2.31 -6.92
N VAL A 120 -0.48 2.11 -6.37
CA VAL A 120 -0.96 2.92 -5.25
C VAL A 120 -0.51 2.26 -3.96
N LEU A 121 0.33 2.95 -3.19
CA LEU A 121 0.71 2.56 -1.84
C LEU A 121 -0.31 3.18 -0.88
N HIS A 122 -1.20 2.36 -0.35
CA HIS A 122 -2.13 2.72 0.71
C HIS A 122 -1.47 2.47 2.06
N ILE A 123 -1.38 3.49 2.90
CA ILE A 123 -0.85 3.41 4.27
C ILE A 123 -2.04 3.62 5.21
N SER A 124 -2.24 2.68 6.15
CA SER A 124 -3.31 2.78 7.14
C SER A 124 -3.16 4.02 8.03
N ALA A 125 -4.27 4.52 8.55
CA ALA A 125 -4.32 5.70 9.41
C ALA A 125 -3.38 5.62 10.63
N ASP A 126 -3.13 4.43 11.17
CA ASP A 126 -2.21 4.22 12.29
C ASP A 126 -0.76 3.92 11.86
N GLY A 127 -0.48 3.92 10.56
CA GLY A 127 0.84 3.68 9.96
C GLY A 127 1.41 2.27 10.15
N LYS A 128 0.59 1.29 10.60
CA LYS A 128 1.10 -0.06 10.90
C LYS A 128 1.00 -1.03 9.73
N ASP A 129 0.05 -0.81 8.84
CA ASP A 129 -0.22 -1.62 7.67
C ASP A 129 -0.02 -0.80 6.39
N ALA A 130 0.48 -1.44 5.35
CA ALA A 130 0.56 -0.86 4.03
C ALA A 130 0.12 -1.87 2.98
N THR A 131 -0.57 -1.41 1.95
CA THR A 131 -1.03 -2.23 0.83
C THR A 131 -0.59 -1.61 -0.48
N MET A 132 0.13 -2.36 -1.30
CA MET A 132 0.50 -1.99 -2.66
C MET A 132 -0.56 -2.49 -3.63
N ILE A 133 -1.24 -1.60 -4.34
CA ILE A 133 -2.27 -1.92 -5.33
C ILE A 133 -1.70 -1.61 -6.71
N SER A 134 -1.41 -2.65 -7.50
CA SER A 134 -0.85 -2.49 -8.85
C SER A 134 -1.93 -2.34 -9.90
N PHE A 135 -1.69 -1.42 -10.82
CA PHE A 135 -2.50 -1.13 -12.00
C PHE A 135 -1.72 -1.55 -13.25
N PRO A 136 -2.12 -2.63 -13.95
CA PRO A 136 -1.45 -3.05 -15.16
C PRO A 136 -1.41 -1.93 -16.21
N ARG A 137 -0.24 -1.67 -16.77
CA ARG A 137 -0.02 -0.59 -17.72
C ARG A 137 -0.90 -0.67 -18.96
N ASP A 138 -1.23 -1.91 -19.38
CA ASP A 138 -2.04 -2.20 -20.56
C ASP A 138 -3.55 -2.24 -20.24
N SER A 139 -3.98 -1.86 -19.04
CA SER A 139 -5.40 -1.74 -18.64
C SER A 139 -6.11 -0.80 -19.60
N TYR A 140 -7.18 -1.30 -20.26
CA TYR A 140 -7.94 -0.52 -21.24
C TYR A 140 -9.10 0.22 -20.56
N VAL A 141 -8.86 1.49 -20.25
CA VAL A 141 -9.69 2.31 -19.36
C VAL A 141 -10.15 3.61 -20.03
N ALA A 142 -11.14 4.28 -19.44
CA ALA A 142 -11.52 5.63 -19.82
C ALA A 142 -10.49 6.63 -19.30
N ILE A 143 -9.86 7.39 -20.19
CA ILE A 143 -8.93 8.48 -19.86
C ILE A 143 -9.70 9.80 -20.01
N PRO A 144 -9.84 10.61 -18.96
CA PRO A 144 -10.62 11.85 -18.99
C PRO A 144 -10.15 12.81 -20.10
N GLY A 145 -11.10 13.24 -20.92
CA GLY A 145 -10.81 14.16 -22.04
C GLY A 145 -10.14 13.53 -23.28
N VAL A 146 -9.78 12.23 -23.22
CA VAL A 146 -9.11 11.51 -24.33
C VAL A 146 -10.01 10.42 -24.94
N GLY A 147 -10.72 9.67 -24.07
CA GLY A 147 -11.51 8.49 -24.45
C GLY A 147 -10.92 7.20 -23.89
N LYS A 148 -11.24 6.04 -24.49
CA LYS A 148 -10.66 4.77 -24.04
C LYS A 148 -9.27 4.54 -24.59
N GLY A 149 -8.34 4.13 -23.72
CA GLY A 149 -6.95 3.85 -24.08
C GLY A 149 -6.25 3.00 -23.03
N LYS A 150 -5.01 2.59 -23.29
CA LYS A 150 -4.18 1.94 -22.29
C LYS A 150 -3.80 2.94 -21.19
N LEU A 151 -3.81 2.49 -19.94
CA LEU A 151 -3.56 3.33 -18.76
C LEU A 151 -2.19 4.04 -18.83
N ASN A 152 -1.15 3.37 -19.31
CA ASN A 152 0.17 3.95 -19.45
C ASN A 152 0.21 5.15 -20.41
N SER A 153 -0.73 5.26 -21.36
CA SER A 153 -0.81 6.40 -22.26
C SER A 153 -1.40 7.66 -21.63
N ALA A 154 -2.05 7.55 -20.47
CA ALA A 154 -2.64 8.69 -19.78
C ALA A 154 -1.58 9.75 -19.43
N PHE A 155 -0.42 9.31 -18.92
CA PHE A 155 0.68 10.23 -18.61
C PHE A 155 1.13 10.98 -19.87
N TYR A 156 1.37 10.27 -20.98
CA TYR A 156 1.77 10.87 -22.25
C TYR A 156 0.74 11.91 -22.73
N TYR A 157 -0.55 11.58 -22.75
CA TYR A 157 -1.58 12.53 -23.18
C TYR A 157 -1.64 13.78 -22.29
N GLY A 158 -1.38 13.64 -21.00
CA GLY A 158 -1.32 14.76 -20.07
C GLY A 158 -0.11 15.67 -20.28
N THR A 159 1.00 15.16 -20.83
CA THR A 159 2.19 16.00 -21.15
C THR A 159 1.98 16.89 -22.38
N LEU A 160 1.01 16.56 -23.22
CA LEU A 160 0.74 17.31 -24.45
C LEU A 160 0.25 18.74 -24.18
N ASN A 161 0.34 19.59 -25.18
CA ASN A 161 -0.16 20.97 -25.14
C ASN A 161 0.42 21.84 -24.00
N GLY A 162 1.65 21.56 -23.60
CA GLY A 162 2.34 22.32 -22.56
C GLY A 162 2.09 21.83 -21.13
N GLY A 163 1.42 20.67 -20.96
CA GLY A 163 1.17 20.09 -19.64
C GLY A 163 2.46 19.63 -18.91
N GLY A 164 3.46 19.20 -19.67
CA GLY A 164 4.72 18.70 -19.11
C GLY A 164 4.51 17.55 -18.12
N ALA A 165 5.49 17.32 -17.25
CA ALA A 165 5.42 16.23 -16.25
C ALA A 165 4.25 16.40 -15.28
N GLY A 166 3.93 17.63 -14.87
CA GLY A 166 2.78 17.93 -14.00
C GLY A 166 1.45 17.54 -14.63
N GLY A 167 1.20 17.97 -15.89
CA GLY A 167 -0.02 17.61 -16.62
C GLY A 167 -0.13 16.10 -16.87
N GLY A 168 1.00 15.42 -17.13
CA GLY A 168 1.08 13.96 -17.22
C GLY A 168 0.64 13.28 -15.94
N ALA A 169 1.20 13.69 -14.82
CA ALA A 169 0.85 13.17 -13.50
C ALA A 169 -0.64 13.42 -13.16
N GLN A 170 -1.15 14.63 -13.40
CA GLN A 170 -2.54 14.99 -13.14
C GLN A 170 -3.53 14.10 -13.91
N LEU A 171 -3.28 13.86 -15.20
CA LEU A 171 -4.18 13.04 -16.01
C LEU A 171 -4.11 11.57 -15.61
N LEU A 172 -2.93 11.06 -15.30
CA LEU A 172 -2.75 9.69 -14.79
C LEU A 172 -3.48 9.51 -13.45
N ILE A 173 -3.29 10.44 -12.50
CA ILE A 173 -3.99 10.44 -11.20
C ILE A 173 -5.50 10.41 -11.41
N LYS A 174 -6.05 11.36 -12.17
CA LYS A 174 -7.51 11.39 -12.45
C LYS A 174 -8.04 10.11 -13.08
N THR A 175 -7.22 9.46 -13.92
CA THR A 175 -7.59 8.19 -14.54
C THR A 175 -7.64 7.06 -13.52
N ILE A 176 -6.65 6.97 -12.62
CA ILE A 176 -6.59 5.97 -11.56
C ILE A 176 -7.68 6.21 -10.51
N GLU A 177 -7.92 7.45 -10.11
CA GLU A 177 -9.01 7.82 -9.19
C GLU A 177 -10.38 7.45 -9.75
N GLY A 178 -10.61 7.78 -11.04
CA GLY A 178 -11.85 7.43 -11.74
C GLY A 178 -12.06 5.93 -11.90
N LEU A 179 -10.99 5.13 -11.97
CA LEU A 179 -11.04 3.69 -12.08
C LEU A 179 -11.25 3.01 -10.72
N SER A 180 -10.52 3.45 -9.69
CA SER A 180 -10.44 2.77 -8.39
C SER A 180 -11.38 3.35 -7.34
N GLY A 181 -11.79 4.62 -7.48
CA GLY A 181 -12.50 5.37 -6.44
C GLY A 181 -11.59 5.81 -5.28
N LEU A 182 -10.28 5.52 -5.33
CA LEU A 182 -9.32 6.03 -4.36
C LEU A 182 -9.04 7.52 -4.61
N SER A 183 -8.87 8.31 -3.56
CA SER A 183 -8.27 9.64 -3.63
C SER A 183 -6.75 9.50 -3.54
N ILE A 184 -6.01 10.13 -4.42
CA ILE A 184 -4.54 10.11 -4.40
C ILE A 184 -4.03 11.37 -3.70
N ASP A 185 -3.39 11.18 -2.55
CA ASP A 185 -2.89 12.26 -1.71
C ASP A 185 -1.53 12.75 -2.18
N HIS A 186 -0.67 11.81 -2.62
CA HIS A 186 0.69 12.11 -3.07
C HIS A 186 1.08 11.34 -4.32
N TYR A 187 2.08 11.89 -5.00
CA TYR A 187 2.65 11.35 -6.23
C TYR A 187 4.17 11.24 -6.12
N VAL A 188 4.70 10.09 -6.52
CA VAL A 188 6.15 9.82 -6.60
C VAL A 188 6.45 9.13 -7.90
N ARG A 189 7.37 9.68 -8.70
CA ARG A 189 7.88 9.07 -9.93
C ARG A 189 9.36 8.78 -9.81
N VAL A 190 9.75 7.59 -10.25
CA VAL A 190 11.14 7.11 -10.23
C VAL A 190 11.55 6.72 -11.64
N SER A 191 12.65 7.29 -12.15
CA SER A 191 13.23 6.90 -13.42
C SER A 191 14.04 5.61 -13.31
N LEU A 192 14.34 4.98 -14.45
CA LEU A 192 15.18 3.78 -14.49
C LEU A 192 16.55 3.98 -13.87
N LEU A 193 17.20 5.12 -14.17
CA LEU A 193 18.48 5.50 -13.57
C LEU A 193 18.34 5.75 -12.07
N GLY A 194 17.22 6.39 -11.67
CA GLY A 194 16.90 6.62 -10.27
C GLY A 194 16.77 5.33 -9.47
N PHE A 195 16.07 4.36 -10.01
CA PHE A 195 15.97 3.03 -9.41
C PHE A 195 17.36 2.39 -9.22
N TYR A 196 18.19 2.40 -10.27
CA TYR A 196 19.55 1.85 -10.20
C TYR A 196 20.39 2.52 -9.11
N GLU A 197 20.39 3.85 -9.02
CA GLU A 197 21.16 4.59 -8.02
C GLU A 197 20.65 4.36 -6.59
N ILE A 198 19.33 4.25 -6.40
CA ILE A 198 18.74 3.91 -5.09
C ILE A 198 19.23 2.53 -4.62
N VAL A 199 19.09 1.50 -5.47
CA VAL A 199 19.54 0.13 -5.13
C VAL A 199 21.05 0.10 -4.87
N LYS A 200 21.85 0.85 -5.63
CA LYS A 200 23.28 0.96 -5.43
C LYS A 200 23.68 1.49 -4.06
N GLN A 201 22.95 2.49 -3.55
CA GLN A 201 23.20 3.04 -2.20
C GLN A 201 22.64 2.15 -1.09
N LEU A 202 21.53 1.46 -1.33
CA LEU A 202 21.01 0.47 -0.39
C LEU A 202 21.92 -0.75 -0.25
N GLY A 203 22.66 -1.08 -1.32
CA GLY A 203 23.43 -2.30 -1.46
C GLY A 203 22.58 -3.50 -1.89
N PRO A 204 23.16 -4.72 -1.99
CA PRO A 204 22.47 -5.89 -2.55
C PRO A 204 21.14 -6.19 -1.87
N VAL A 205 20.11 -6.51 -2.63
CA VAL A 205 18.76 -6.85 -2.14
C VAL A 205 18.53 -8.35 -2.25
N SER A 206 18.13 -8.98 -1.13
CA SER A 206 17.86 -10.42 -1.09
C SER A 206 16.51 -10.74 -1.72
N VAL A 207 16.50 -11.70 -2.65
CA VAL A 207 15.29 -12.27 -3.25
C VAL A 207 15.33 -13.78 -3.18
N CYS A 208 14.16 -14.42 -3.15
CA CYS A 208 14.03 -15.88 -3.21
C CYS A 208 13.14 -16.30 -4.39
N LEU A 209 13.66 -17.20 -5.24
CA LEU A 209 12.94 -17.74 -6.37
C LEU A 209 12.65 -19.24 -6.16
N LYS A 210 11.43 -19.68 -6.52
CA LYS A 210 11.08 -21.12 -6.53
C LYS A 210 11.75 -21.86 -7.67
N GLU A 211 11.92 -21.20 -8.81
CA GLU A 211 12.52 -21.74 -10.02
C GLU A 211 13.59 -20.79 -10.56
N PRO A 212 14.55 -21.26 -11.37
CA PRO A 212 15.52 -20.38 -12.01
C PRO A 212 14.84 -19.35 -12.92
N ALA A 213 15.35 -18.12 -12.94
CA ALA A 213 14.87 -17.04 -13.80
C ALA A 213 15.91 -16.74 -14.88
N GLN A 214 15.55 -16.97 -16.15
CA GLN A 214 16.39 -16.66 -17.30
C GLN A 214 15.60 -15.91 -18.37
N ASP A 215 16.09 -14.74 -18.75
CA ASP A 215 15.50 -13.93 -19.83
C ASP A 215 16.58 -13.05 -20.47
N SER A 216 16.94 -13.35 -21.69
CA SER A 216 17.97 -12.60 -22.44
C SER A 216 17.54 -11.17 -22.80
N TYR A 217 16.24 -10.86 -22.79
CA TYR A 217 15.73 -9.52 -23.08
C TYR A 217 15.87 -8.59 -21.89
N SER A 218 15.63 -9.08 -20.67
CA SER A 218 15.85 -8.30 -19.45
C SER A 218 17.27 -8.44 -18.93
N GLY A 219 17.98 -9.49 -19.34
CA GLY A 219 19.32 -9.82 -18.86
C GLY A 219 19.34 -10.52 -17.50
N VAL A 220 18.19 -11.03 -17.01
CA VAL A 220 18.13 -11.79 -15.76
C VAL A 220 18.66 -13.21 -15.99
N ASP A 221 19.55 -13.65 -15.10
CA ASP A 221 20.05 -15.02 -15.00
C ASP A 221 20.31 -15.33 -13.53
N LEU A 222 19.32 -15.93 -12.87
CA LEU A 222 19.33 -16.20 -11.43
C LEU A 222 18.94 -17.65 -11.17
N PRO A 223 19.62 -18.34 -10.23
CA PRO A 223 19.25 -19.71 -9.81
C PRO A 223 17.97 -19.68 -8.96
N ALA A 224 17.35 -20.83 -8.78
CA ALA A 224 16.36 -21.06 -7.75
C ALA A 224 16.98 -20.88 -6.35
N GLY A 225 16.17 -20.48 -5.38
CA GLY A 225 16.57 -20.20 -4.00
C GLY A 225 16.92 -18.74 -3.78
N ASN A 226 17.68 -18.48 -2.72
CA ASN A 226 18.05 -17.12 -2.29
C ASN A 226 19.20 -16.57 -3.14
N SER A 227 19.05 -15.33 -3.60
CA SER A 227 20.06 -14.56 -4.32
C SER A 227 20.15 -13.13 -3.78
N GLU A 228 21.38 -12.61 -3.69
CA GLU A 228 21.65 -11.21 -3.37
C GLU A 228 21.85 -10.43 -4.67
N LEU A 229 20.89 -9.58 -5.01
CA LEU A 229 20.92 -8.84 -6.28
C LEU A 229 21.71 -7.55 -6.17
N ASP A 230 22.73 -7.40 -7.00
CA ASP A 230 23.36 -6.11 -7.26
C ASP A 230 22.40 -5.19 -8.05
N PRO A 231 22.71 -3.88 -8.23
CA PRO A 231 21.80 -2.95 -8.91
C PRO A 231 21.42 -3.37 -10.34
N LYS A 232 22.34 -3.97 -11.10
CA LYS A 232 22.10 -4.42 -12.47
C LYS A 232 21.19 -5.66 -12.48
N GLN A 233 21.47 -6.62 -11.60
CA GLN A 233 20.64 -7.81 -11.43
C GLN A 233 19.23 -7.45 -10.92
N ALA A 234 19.12 -6.49 -9.98
CA ALA A 234 17.85 -5.98 -9.49
C ALA A 234 17.03 -5.37 -10.63
N LEU A 235 17.65 -4.54 -11.47
CA LEU A 235 16.99 -3.96 -12.63
C LEU A 235 16.54 -5.02 -13.62
N SER A 236 17.38 -5.99 -13.94
CA SER A 236 17.04 -7.12 -14.82
C SER A 236 15.87 -7.94 -14.26
N PHE A 237 15.87 -8.19 -12.95
CA PHE A 237 14.83 -8.95 -12.25
C PHE A 237 13.45 -8.27 -12.33
N VAL A 238 13.36 -6.95 -12.04
CA VAL A 238 12.08 -6.22 -12.07
C VAL A 238 11.58 -5.92 -13.49
N ARG A 239 12.42 -6.14 -14.53
CA ARG A 239 12.07 -5.95 -15.93
C ARG A 239 11.70 -7.24 -16.66
N GLN A 240 11.94 -8.41 -16.08
CA GLN A 240 11.67 -9.70 -16.73
C GLN A 240 10.20 -9.83 -17.12
N ARG A 241 9.98 -10.29 -18.35
CA ARG A 241 8.64 -10.63 -18.91
C ARG A 241 8.64 -12.01 -19.56
N HIS A 242 9.70 -12.32 -20.30
CA HIS A 242 9.81 -13.60 -21.00
C HIS A 242 10.17 -14.71 -20.01
N GLY A 243 9.59 -15.89 -20.22
CA GLY A 243 9.72 -17.01 -19.31
C GLY A 243 8.83 -16.94 -18.06
N LEU A 244 8.02 -15.88 -17.92
CA LEU A 244 6.97 -15.80 -16.90
C LEU A 244 5.64 -16.29 -17.49
N PRO A 245 4.85 -17.11 -16.76
CA PRO A 245 3.60 -17.69 -17.27
C PRO A 245 2.60 -16.64 -17.79
N ASN A 246 2.42 -15.54 -17.06
CA ASN A 246 1.50 -14.45 -17.40
C ASN A 246 2.24 -13.16 -17.86
N GLY A 247 3.52 -13.26 -18.24
CA GLY A 247 4.32 -12.19 -18.81
C GLY A 247 4.32 -10.91 -17.97
N ASP A 248 3.66 -9.85 -18.46
CA ASP A 248 3.64 -8.52 -17.81
C ASP A 248 2.93 -8.50 -16.45
N LEU A 249 1.94 -9.36 -16.24
CA LEU A 249 1.23 -9.46 -14.96
C LEU A 249 2.14 -10.07 -13.87
N ASP A 250 2.91 -11.09 -14.21
CA ASP A 250 3.87 -11.69 -13.26
C ASP A 250 5.07 -10.75 -13.01
N ARG A 251 5.44 -9.91 -13.99
CA ARG A 251 6.42 -8.85 -13.78
C ARG A 251 5.97 -7.90 -12.65
N GLN A 252 4.70 -7.54 -12.59
CA GLN A 252 4.17 -6.70 -11.52
C GLN A 252 4.29 -7.38 -10.15
N VAL A 253 4.04 -8.68 -10.06
CA VAL A 253 4.25 -9.47 -8.82
C VAL A 253 5.72 -9.39 -8.40
N ARG A 254 6.68 -9.51 -9.34
CA ARG A 254 8.11 -9.37 -9.05
C ARG A 254 8.48 -7.96 -8.59
N GLN A 255 7.91 -6.93 -9.20
CA GLN A 255 8.12 -5.54 -8.77
C GLN A 255 7.61 -5.31 -7.35
N GLN A 256 6.38 -5.76 -7.04
CA GLN A 256 5.83 -5.67 -5.68
C GLN A 256 6.68 -6.42 -4.66
N TYR A 257 7.10 -7.63 -4.99
CA TYR A 257 7.98 -8.43 -4.13
C TYR A 257 9.31 -7.71 -3.88
N PHE A 258 9.97 -7.23 -4.94
CA PHE A 258 11.23 -6.50 -4.83
C PHE A 258 11.10 -5.24 -3.98
N LEU A 259 10.08 -4.42 -4.21
CA LEU A 259 9.79 -3.23 -3.40
C LEU A 259 9.57 -3.58 -1.92
N SER A 260 8.92 -4.71 -1.63
CA SER A 260 8.76 -5.18 -0.25
C SER A 260 10.09 -5.52 0.42
N GLN A 261 11.03 -6.13 -0.33
CA GLN A 261 12.38 -6.45 0.17
C GLN A 261 13.22 -5.18 0.36
N GLU A 262 13.13 -4.20 -0.56
CA GLU A 262 13.77 -2.89 -0.40
C GLU A 262 13.24 -2.15 0.84
N ALA A 263 11.92 -2.12 1.04
CA ALA A 263 11.30 -1.52 2.22
C ALA A 263 11.82 -2.15 3.51
N ARG A 264 11.93 -3.48 3.57
CA ARG A 264 12.54 -4.18 4.72
C ARG A 264 13.96 -3.74 4.98
N LYS A 265 14.75 -3.61 3.94
CA LYS A 265 16.15 -3.19 4.05
C LYS A 265 16.28 -1.75 4.53
N ILE A 266 15.47 -0.84 3.99
CA ILE A 266 15.43 0.56 4.41
C ILE A 266 15.02 0.67 5.89
N LEU A 267 13.97 -0.06 6.29
CA LEU A 267 13.44 -0.04 7.66
C LEU A 267 14.30 -0.82 8.66
N SER A 268 15.38 -1.49 8.20
CA SER A 268 16.27 -2.22 9.09
C SER A 268 17.09 -1.28 9.98
N ALA A 269 17.33 -1.71 11.22
CA ALA A 269 18.16 -0.96 12.17
C ALA A 269 19.58 -0.68 11.64
N GLY A 270 20.15 -1.61 10.84
CA GLY A 270 21.48 -1.45 10.25
C GLY A 270 21.56 -0.31 9.21
N THR A 271 20.44 0.07 8.61
CA THR A 271 20.35 1.22 7.69
C THR A 271 20.05 2.50 8.46
N LEU A 272 18.99 2.50 9.27
CA LEU A 272 18.50 3.71 9.96
C LEU A 272 19.47 4.27 10.99
N LEU A 273 20.25 3.41 11.66
CA LEU A 273 21.24 3.83 12.66
C LEU A 273 22.61 4.22 12.07
N ASN A 274 22.79 4.09 10.76
CA ASN A 274 24.06 4.47 10.11
C ASN A 274 23.90 5.81 9.38
N PRO A 275 24.42 6.93 9.94
CA PRO A 275 24.21 8.26 9.37
C PRO A 275 24.80 8.42 7.96
N VAL A 276 25.93 7.75 7.65
CA VAL A 276 26.54 7.81 6.32
C VAL A 276 25.65 7.11 5.29
N LYS A 277 25.15 5.89 5.60
CA LYS A 277 24.22 5.19 4.71
C LYS A 277 22.95 5.97 4.51
N THR A 278 22.37 6.49 5.59
CA THR A 278 21.13 7.29 5.53
C THR A 278 21.33 8.52 4.65
N THR A 279 22.45 9.25 4.77
CA THR A 279 22.73 10.40 3.91
C THR A 279 22.89 10.00 2.44
N ASN A 280 23.63 8.92 2.16
CA ASN A 280 23.81 8.45 0.77
C ASN A 280 22.48 8.02 0.13
N ILE A 281 21.60 7.35 0.87
CA ILE A 281 20.27 6.97 0.42
C ILE A 281 19.42 8.24 0.15
N ILE A 282 19.45 9.21 1.06
CA ILE A 282 18.77 10.49 0.90
C ILE A 282 19.22 11.20 -0.39
N ASP A 283 20.53 11.24 -0.66
CA ASP A 283 21.08 11.86 -1.85
C ASP A 283 20.68 11.12 -3.14
N ALA A 284 20.71 9.78 -3.11
CA ALA A 284 20.27 8.96 -4.24
C ALA A 284 18.78 9.14 -4.53
N ILE A 285 17.94 9.10 -3.50
CA ILE A 285 16.50 9.33 -3.62
C ILE A 285 16.24 10.74 -4.16
N GLY A 286 16.83 11.76 -3.54
CA GLY A 286 16.57 13.15 -3.89
C GLY A 286 16.88 13.49 -5.33
N GLY A 287 18.00 12.99 -5.88
CA GLY A 287 18.38 13.20 -7.29
C GLY A 287 17.65 12.32 -8.30
N SER A 288 16.85 11.36 -7.83
CA SER A 288 16.33 10.25 -8.65
C SER A 288 14.82 10.19 -8.71
N ILE A 289 14.13 11.00 -7.90
CA ILE A 289 12.65 11.00 -7.82
C ILE A 289 12.06 12.37 -8.13
N GLU A 290 10.86 12.34 -8.70
CA GLU A 290 9.97 13.49 -8.78
C GLU A 290 8.79 13.26 -7.82
N THR A 291 8.35 14.30 -7.11
CA THR A 291 7.19 14.22 -6.22
C THR A 291 6.25 15.40 -6.43
N ASP A 292 5.00 15.26 -5.96
CA ASP A 292 4.12 16.42 -5.85
C ASP A 292 4.69 17.48 -4.89
N GLN A 293 4.14 18.69 -4.97
CA GLN A 293 4.61 19.82 -4.15
C GLN A 293 4.29 19.63 -2.66
N GLY A 294 3.19 18.92 -2.34
CA GLY A 294 2.68 18.75 -0.99
C GLY A 294 3.38 17.66 -0.18
N LEU A 295 4.06 16.70 -0.82
CA LEU A 295 4.69 15.60 -0.10
C LEU A 295 5.81 16.10 0.82
N ASP A 296 5.60 15.96 2.13
CA ASP A 296 6.63 16.15 3.16
C ASP A 296 7.25 14.79 3.53
N MET A 297 8.51 14.64 3.17
CA MET A 297 9.27 13.40 3.42
C MET A 297 9.46 13.10 4.91
N LEU A 298 9.43 14.12 5.79
CA LEU A 298 9.57 13.91 7.23
C LEU A 298 8.28 13.37 7.83
N SER A 299 7.14 13.91 7.43
CA SER A 299 5.82 13.41 7.84
C SER A 299 5.60 11.98 7.34
N LEU A 300 5.96 11.68 6.08
CA LEU A 300 5.93 10.33 5.54
C LEU A 300 6.82 9.36 6.34
N ALA A 301 8.06 9.76 6.65
CA ALA A 301 8.96 8.96 7.46
C ALA A 301 8.42 8.73 8.89
N ALA A 302 7.74 9.74 9.47
CA ALA A 302 7.11 9.62 10.78
C ALA A 302 5.92 8.64 10.77
N GLN A 303 5.11 8.61 9.71
CA GLN A 303 4.04 7.62 9.54
C GLN A 303 4.59 6.21 9.34
N LEU A 304 5.60 6.06 8.48
CA LEU A 304 6.21 4.76 8.16
C LEU A 304 7.03 4.15 9.31
N ARG A 305 7.39 4.92 10.35
CA ARG A 305 8.20 4.41 11.47
C ARG A 305 7.56 3.24 12.23
N ASN A 306 6.24 3.14 12.21
CA ASN A 306 5.47 2.08 12.87
C ASN A 306 5.17 0.91 11.94
N LEU A 307 5.46 1.05 10.64
CA LEU A 307 5.21 0.03 9.64
C LEU A 307 6.08 -1.19 9.90
N ARG A 308 5.43 -2.35 9.98
CA ARG A 308 6.12 -3.63 10.08
C ARG A 308 6.31 -4.18 8.67
N PRO A 309 7.52 -4.58 8.27
CA PRO A 309 7.74 -5.15 6.93
C PRO A 309 6.82 -6.35 6.63
N ALA A 310 6.46 -7.14 7.66
CA ALA A 310 5.51 -8.24 7.54
C ALA A 310 4.05 -7.82 7.30
N ALA A 311 3.71 -6.55 7.55
CA ALA A 311 2.37 -6.00 7.33
C ALA A 311 2.20 -5.38 5.93
N ILE A 312 3.23 -5.44 5.09
CA ILE A 312 3.16 -4.98 3.70
C ILE A 312 2.47 -6.07 2.87
N LYS A 313 1.31 -5.75 2.33
CA LYS A 313 0.54 -6.59 1.41
C LYS A 313 0.64 -6.05 0.00
N SER A 314 0.38 -6.89 -0.99
CA SER A 314 0.25 -6.46 -2.37
C SER A 314 -0.90 -7.17 -3.08
N ALA A 315 -1.51 -6.48 -4.01
CA ALA A 315 -2.55 -7.01 -4.87
C ALA A 315 -2.53 -6.31 -6.22
N THR A 316 -2.98 -7.00 -7.25
CA THR A 316 -3.23 -6.40 -8.58
C THR A 316 -4.73 -6.21 -8.72
N ILE A 317 -5.16 -5.11 -9.36
CA ILE A 317 -6.58 -4.83 -9.61
C ILE A 317 -7.27 -5.99 -10.34
N PRO A 318 -8.58 -6.21 -10.14
CA PRO A 318 -9.30 -7.31 -10.76
C PRO A 318 -9.37 -7.14 -12.29
N ILE A 319 -9.07 -8.22 -13.00
CA ILE A 319 -9.07 -8.26 -14.46
C ILE A 319 -9.99 -9.38 -14.96
N LEU A 320 -10.61 -9.17 -16.12
CA LEU A 320 -11.44 -10.16 -16.81
C LEU A 320 -10.64 -11.01 -17.80
N GLY A 321 -9.51 -10.48 -18.29
CA GLY A 321 -8.64 -11.17 -19.22
C GLY A 321 -7.67 -10.25 -19.95
N THR A 322 -6.96 -10.83 -20.93
CA THR A 322 -5.94 -10.12 -21.75
C THR A 322 -6.23 -10.28 -23.23
N PRO A 323 -7.42 -9.81 -23.72
CA PRO A 323 -7.79 -9.99 -25.12
C PRO A 323 -6.99 -9.07 -26.05
N THR A 324 -6.98 -9.44 -27.33
CA THR A 324 -6.57 -8.54 -28.42
C THR A 324 -7.82 -7.95 -29.08
N ILE A 325 -7.95 -6.64 -29.09
CA ILE A 325 -9.07 -5.91 -29.68
C ILE A 325 -8.61 -5.19 -30.97
N SER A 326 -9.57 -4.82 -31.81
CA SER A 326 -9.28 -3.97 -32.97
C SER A 326 -9.65 -2.51 -32.68
N VAL A 327 -8.67 -1.62 -32.78
CA VAL A 327 -8.86 -0.18 -32.59
C VAL A 327 -8.34 0.54 -33.84
N GLY A 328 -9.21 1.27 -34.53
CA GLY A 328 -8.83 1.96 -35.77
C GLY A 328 -8.27 1.04 -36.88
N GLY A 329 -8.66 -0.25 -36.89
CA GLY A 329 -8.17 -1.25 -37.83
C GLY A 329 -6.85 -1.94 -37.46
N SER A 330 -6.23 -1.55 -36.34
CA SER A 330 -5.02 -2.19 -35.79
C SER A 330 -5.35 -3.12 -34.63
N ALA A 331 -4.65 -4.24 -34.54
CA ALA A 331 -4.75 -5.16 -33.39
C ALA A 331 -4.03 -4.55 -32.17
N LEU A 332 -4.73 -4.50 -31.04
CA LEU A 332 -4.21 -3.97 -29.78
C LEU A 332 -4.42 -5.00 -28.66
N SER A 333 -3.33 -5.53 -28.10
CA SER A 333 -3.39 -6.36 -26.88
C SER A 333 -3.64 -5.46 -25.69
N ILE A 334 -4.62 -5.82 -24.85
CA ILE A 334 -5.04 -5.04 -23.70
C ILE A 334 -5.21 -5.93 -22.46
N VAL A 335 -5.27 -5.31 -21.30
CA VAL A 335 -5.81 -5.90 -20.07
C VAL A 335 -7.22 -5.38 -19.88
N GLU A 336 -8.20 -6.28 -19.88
CA GLU A 336 -9.59 -5.94 -19.61
C GLU A 336 -9.83 -5.92 -18.09
N VAL A 337 -10.20 -4.76 -17.56
CA VAL A 337 -10.37 -4.55 -16.12
C VAL A 337 -11.81 -4.86 -15.71
N ASP A 338 -11.99 -5.58 -14.61
CA ASP A 338 -13.30 -5.75 -13.95
C ASP A 338 -13.66 -4.45 -13.19
N THR A 339 -14.23 -3.49 -13.93
CA THR A 339 -14.65 -2.22 -13.34
C THR A 339 -15.84 -2.36 -12.39
N ALA A 340 -16.66 -3.42 -12.54
CA ALA A 340 -17.79 -3.68 -11.64
C ALA A 340 -17.32 -4.23 -10.29
N GLY A 341 -16.31 -5.11 -10.28
CA GLY A 341 -15.70 -5.66 -9.07
C GLY A 341 -14.72 -4.71 -8.37
N MET A 342 -14.23 -3.67 -9.08
CA MET A 342 -13.21 -2.76 -8.57
C MET A 342 -13.55 -2.12 -7.21
N PRO A 343 -14.75 -1.55 -6.97
CA PRO A 343 -15.06 -0.90 -5.69
C PRO A 343 -14.99 -1.87 -4.51
N ALA A 344 -15.51 -3.09 -4.67
CA ALA A 344 -15.44 -4.12 -3.63
C ALA A 344 -14.00 -4.56 -3.34
N PHE A 345 -13.23 -4.73 -4.41
CA PHE A 345 -11.80 -5.07 -4.30
C PHE A 345 -11.03 -4.01 -3.51
N VAL A 346 -11.14 -2.75 -3.90
CA VAL A 346 -10.48 -1.63 -3.19
C VAL A 346 -10.90 -1.61 -1.73
N GLN A 347 -12.21 -1.68 -1.44
CA GLN A 347 -12.73 -1.66 -0.08
C GLN A 347 -12.20 -2.81 0.79
N SER A 348 -11.99 -3.99 0.19
CA SER A 348 -11.41 -5.15 0.90
C SER A 348 -9.96 -4.92 1.33
N LEU A 349 -9.23 -4.06 0.62
CA LEU A 349 -7.82 -3.76 0.87
C LEU A 349 -7.61 -2.57 1.81
N VAL A 350 -8.39 -1.49 1.63
CA VAL A 350 -8.19 -0.24 2.39
C VAL A 350 -9.06 -0.15 3.64
N GLY A 351 -9.99 -1.10 3.82
CA GLY A 351 -10.92 -1.10 4.96
C GLY A 351 -12.09 -0.14 4.77
N GLN A 352 -12.90 0.01 5.83
CA GLN A 352 -14.08 0.86 5.82
C GLN A 352 -13.76 2.27 6.30
N PRO A 353 -14.34 3.33 5.68
CA PRO A 353 -14.20 4.69 6.19
C PRO A 353 -14.63 4.82 7.66
N GLU A 354 -13.98 5.71 8.41
CA GLU A 354 -14.30 5.93 9.83
C GLU A 354 -15.78 6.34 10.01
N ALA A 355 -16.30 7.16 9.10
CA ALA A 355 -17.72 7.55 9.09
C ALA A 355 -18.66 6.33 9.04
N TYR A 356 -18.30 5.30 8.25
CA TYR A 356 -19.07 4.06 8.20
C TYR A 356 -18.89 3.22 9.47
N THR A 357 -17.65 3.08 9.97
CA THR A 357 -17.37 2.25 11.16
C THR A 357 -18.05 2.80 12.40
N SER A 358 -18.09 4.11 12.59
CA SER A 358 -18.70 4.81 13.71
C SER A 358 -20.23 4.97 13.59
N ALA A 359 -20.79 4.87 12.37
CA ALA A 359 -22.24 5.01 12.16
C ALA A 359 -23.03 3.93 12.91
N THR A 360 -24.18 4.30 13.47
CA THR A 360 -25.21 3.35 13.92
C THR A 360 -26.13 3.02 12.77
N ALA A 361 -26.48 1.73 12.57
CA ALA A 361 -27.38 1.34 11.51
C ALA A 361 -28.74 2.08 11.61
N ALA A 362 -29.22 2.59 10.48
CA ALA A 362 -30.52 3.27 10.40
C ALA A 362 -31.68 2.28 10.59
N ASP A 363 -32.86 2.81 10.98
CA ASP A 363 -34.09 2.02 10.98
C ASP A 363 -34.43 1.61 9.53
N PRO A 364 -34.60 0.31 9.24
CA PRO A 364 -34.93 -0.20 7.91
C PRO A 364 -36.10 0.55 7.24
N THR A 365 -37.11 0.96 8.01
CA THR A 365 -38.31 1.67 7.49
C THR A 365 -37.99 3.03 6.89
N THR A 366 -36.86 3.62 7.23
CA THR A 366 -36.39 4.91 6.72
C THR A 366 -35.42 4.78 5.54
N VAL A 367 -35.03 3.54 5.18
CA VAL A 367 -33.96 3.29 4.20
C VAL A 367 -34.57 2.95 2.84
N GLN A 368 -34.27 3.75 1.83
CA GLN A 368 -34.56 3.42 0.43
C GLN A 368 -33.39 2.63 -0.17
N VAL A 369 -33.73 1.52 -0.85
CA VAL A 369 -32.70 0.63 -1.44
C VAL A 369 -33.06 0.35 -2.90
N THR A 370 -32.11 0.53 -3.81
CA THR A 370 -32.17 0.01 -5.18
C THR A 370 -31.48 -1.36 -5.21
N VAL A 371 -32.10 -2.36 -5.84
CA VAL A 371 -31.50 -3.70 -5.96
C VAL A 371 -31.18 -3.99 -7.41
N LEU A 372 -29.88 -4.27 -7.68
CA LEU A 372 -29.37 -4.58 -9.02
C LEU A 372 -28.83 -6.01 -9.06
N ASN A 373 -29.13 -6.71 -10.16
CA ASN A 373 -28.68 -8.06 -10.42
C ASN A 373 -27.40 -8.07 -11.28
N GLY A 374 -26.26 -8.34 -10.68
CA GLY A 374 -24.98 -8.64 -11.33
C GLY A 374 -24.57 -10.12 -11.15
N SER A 375 -25.45 -10.97 -10.57
CA SER A 375 -25.16 -12.39 -10.31
C SER A 375 -25.31 -13.29 -11.53
N GLY A 376 -26.03 -12.83 -12.58
CA GLY A 376 -26.42 -13.65 -13.72
C GLY A 376 -27.61 -14.58 -13.43
N VAL A 377 -28.07 -14.69 -12.19
CA VAL A 377 -29.23 -15.54 -11.81
C VAL A 377 -30.53 -14.80 -12.06
N THR A 378 -31.38 -15.32 -12.92
CA THR A 378 -32.67 -14.70 -13.24
C THR A 378 -33.56 -14.55 -12.00
N GLY A 379 -34.07 -13.34 -11.76
CA GLY A 379 -34.99 -13.05 -10.64
C GLY A 379 -34.30 -12.77 -9.30
N ALA A 380 -32.94 -12.86 -9.20
CA ALA A 380 -32.20 -12.66 -7.94
C ALA A 380 -32.50 -11.29 -7.30
N ALA A 381 -32.48 -10.19 -8.06
CA ALA A 381 -32.82 -8.87 -7.53
C ALA A 381 -34.24 -8.73 -7.02
N ALA A 382 -35.20 -9.36 -7.68
CA ALA A 382 -36.61 -9.37 -7.24
C ALA A 382 -36.75 -10.15 -5.92
N ALA A 383 -36.12 -11.32 -5.79
CA ALA A 383 -36.15 -12.14 -4.58
C ALA A 383 -35.48 -11.39 -3.39
N ALA A 384 -34.31 -10.81 -3.59
CA ALA A 384 -33.63 -10.02 -2.58
C ALA A 384 -34.48 -8.78 -2.18
N GLY A 385 -35.06 -8.10 -3.15
CA GLY A 385 -35.96 -6.97 -2.91
C GLY A 385 -37.17 -7.33 -2.07
N ALA A 386 -37.83 -8.46 -2.37
CA ALA A 386 -38.98 -8.96 -1.57
C ALA A 386 -38.53 -9.23 -0.11
N THR A 387 -37.38 -9.85 0.08
CA THR A 387 -36.84 -10.12 1.42
C THR A 387 -36.53 -8.83 2.20
N LEU A 388 -35.92 -7.82 1.54
CA LEU A 388 -35.66 -6.52 2.14
C LEU A 388 -36.97 -5.80 2.49
N THR A 389 -37.99 -5.86 1.61
CA THR A 389 -39.31 -5.27 1.87
C THR A 389 -39.95 -5.91 3.09
N ALA A 390 -39.86 -7.23 3.23
CA ALA A 390 -40.36 -7.96 4.41
C ALA A 390 -39.66 -7.56 5.72
N ARG A 391 -38.45 -7.01 5.61
CA ARG A 391 -37.65 -6.43 6.74
C ARG A 391 -37.97 -4.95 6.99
N GLY A 392 -38.87 -4.35 6.22
CA GLY A 392 -39.29 -2.96 6.37
C GLY A 392 -38.56 -1.96 5.47
N PHE A 393 -37.59 -2.37 4.66
CA PHE A 393 -36.93 -1.47 3.72
C PHE A 393 -37.86 -0.98 2.61
N GLN A 394 -37.63 0.25 2.16
CA GLN A 394 -38.33 0.83 0.99
C GLN A 394 -37.55 0.44 -0.27
N VAL A 395 -38.01 -0.59 -0.98
CA VAL A 395 -37.26 -1.13 -2.12
C VAL A 395 -37.84 -0.60 -3.43
N GLY A 396 -36.96 -0.04 -4.27
CA GLY A 396 -37.27 0.39 -5.63
C GLY A 396 -37.44 -0.79 -6.59
N ALA A 397 -37.82 -0.50 -7.85
CA ALA A 397 -37.90 -1.53 -8.87
C ALA A 397 -36.54 -2.24 -9.07
N PRO A 398 -36.52 -3.59 -9.12
CA PRO A 398 -35.28 -4.33 -9.33
C PRO A 398 -34.71 -4.05 -10.73
N GLY A 399 -33.38 -3.91 -10.82
CA GLY A 399 -32.67 -3.67 -12.06
C GLY A 399 -31.64 -4.75 -12.37
N SER A 400 -30.97 -4.59 -13.52
CA SER A 400 -29.82 -5.43 -13.92
C SER A 400 -28.56 -4.59 -13.96
N SER A 401 -27.41 -5.24 -13.73
CA SER A 401 -26.08 -4.67 -13.85
C SER A 401 -25.17 -5.61 -14.63
N THR A 402 -23.98 -5.14 -14.98
CA THR A 402 -22.90 -6.01 -15.44
C THR A 402 -22.57 -7.05 -14.38
N SER A 403 -22.11 -8.24 -14.80
CA SER A 403 -21.72 -9.30 -13.87
C SER A 403 -20.58 -8.81 -12.96
N THR A 404 -20.70 -9.12 -11.66
CA THR A 404 -19.68 -8.82 -10.65
C THR A 404 -19.47 -10.03 -9.75
N ALA A 405 -18.24 -10.22 -9.28
CA ALA A 405 -17.90 -11.35 -8.42
C ALA A 405 -18.49 -11.22 -7.01
N ALA A 406 -18.46 -10.02 -6.44
CA ALA A 406 -18.86 -9.79 -5.05
C ALA A 406 -20.20 -9.05 -4.94
N THR A 407 -21.01 -9.44 -3.96
CA THR A 407 -22.21 -8.69 -3.56
C THR A 407 -21.80 -7.48 -2.72
N THR A 408 -22.24 -6.28 -3.16
CA THR A 408 -21.89 -5.01 -2.53
C THR A 408 -23.11 -4.17 -2.16
N VAL A 409 -22.99 -3.39 -1.10
CA VAL A 409 -23.91 -2.31 -0.75
C VAL A 409 -23.19 -0.99 -1.04
N GLN A 410 -23.51 -0.40 -2.18
CA GLN A 410 -22.94 0.87 -2.63
C GLN A 410 -23.72 2.03 -2.04
N TYR A 411 -23.03 3.08 -1.60
CA TYR A 411 -23.68 4.23 -0.98
C TYR A 411 -22.87 5.52 -1.20
N PRO A 412 -23.53 6.70 -1.33
CA PRO A 412 -22.86 7.98 -1.34
C PRO A 412 -22.44 8.40 0.07
N ALA A 413 -21.46 9.31 0.19
CA ALA A 413 -21.09 9.91 1.46
C ALA A 413 -22.32 10.54 2.15
N GLY A 414 -22.44 10.35 3.48
CA GLY A 414 -23.59 10.76 4.28
C GLY A 414 -24.71 9.72 4.36
N SER A 415 -24.57 8.55 3.71
CA SER A 415 -25.53 7.43 3.78
C SER A 415 -24.97 6.21 4.49
N GLU A 416 -23.99 6.37 5.37
CA GLU A 416 -23.28 5.29 6.09
C GLU A 416 -24.25 4.47 6.96
N ALA A 417 -25.14 5.16 7.71
CA ALA A 417 -26.10 4.52 8.59
C ALA A 417 -27.10 3.64 7.81
N GLN A 418 -27.57 4.13 6.65
CA GLN A 418 -28.47 3.43 5.75
C GLN A 418 -27.78 2.21 5.13
N ALA A 419 -26.54 2.37 4.64
CA ALA A 419 -25.74 1.28 4.10
C ALA A 419 -25.50 0.18 5.13
N LYS A 420 -25.21 0.57 6.37
CA LYS A 420 -24.99 -0.36 7.50
C LYS A 420 -26.24 -1.20 7.80
N ALA A 421 -27.42 -0.58 7.71
CA ALA A 421 -28.69 -1.31 7.85
C ALA A 421 -28.89 -2.36 6.75
N VAL A 422 -28.55 -2.03 5.50
CA VAL A 422 -28.67 -2.98 4.37
C VAL A 422 -27.62 -4.10 4.48
N VAL A 423 -26.37 -3.80 4.86
CA VAL A 423 -25.35 -4.84 5.10
C VAL A 423 -25.79 -5.82 6.20
N ALA A 424 -26.41 -5.33 7.26
CA ALA A 424 -26.97 -6.19 8.32
C ALA A 424 -28.09 -7.10 7.81
N ALA A 425 -28.76 -6.72 6.72
CA ALA A 425 -29.79 -7.54 6.06
C ALA A 425 -29.22 -8.51 5.02
N VAL A 426 -27.98 -8.29 4.56
CA VAL A 426 -27.27 -9.10 3.54
C VAL A 426 -25.92 -9.53 4.11
N PRO A 427 -25.88 -10.58 4.95
CA PRO A 427 -24.65 -11.01 5.62
C PRO A 427 -23.51 -11.29 4.64
N GLY A 428 -22.37 -10.69 4.91
CA GLY A 428 -21.16 -10.83 4.10
C GLY A 428 -21.13 -9.91 2.87
N ALA A 429 -22.14 -9.09 2.59
CA ALA A 429 -22.04 -8.03 1.59
C ALA A 429 -21.01 -6.98 2.00
N ILE A 430 -20.28 -6.46 1.02
CA ILE A 430 -19.23 -5.46 1.25
C ILE A 430 -19.85 -4.08 1.11
N ALA A 431 -19.76 -3.24 2.14
CA ALA A 431 -20.16 -1.84 2.04
C ALA A 431 -19.12 -1.06 1.21
N VAL A 432 -19.57 -0.27 0.24
CA VAL A 432 -18.70 0.48 -0.68
C VAL A 432 -19.19 1.91 -0.80
N GLN A 433 -18.38 2.85 -0.28
CA GLN A 433 -18.66 4.26 -0.51
C GLN A 433 -18.26 4.64 -1.93
N THR A 434 -19.16 5.27 -2.69
CA THR A 434 -18.91 5.68 -4.08
C THR A 434 -19.76 6.87 -4.48
N GLY A 435 -19.21 7.76 -5.31
CA GLY A 435 -19.96 8.86 -5.93
C GLY A 435 -20.78 8.46 -7.16
N SER A 436 -20.71 7.20 -7.60
CA SER A 436 -21.44 6.72 -8.79
C SER A 436 -22.90 6.38 -8.54
N VAL A 437 -23.35 6.34 -7.28
CA VAL A 437 -24.74 6.12 -6.88
C VAL A 437 -25.28 7.34 -6.13
N THR A 438 -26.59 7.61 -6.31
CA THR A 438 -27.27 8.73 -5.63
C THR A 438 -27.98 8.30 -4.34
N GLY A 439 -28.05 7.00 -4.06
CA GLY A 439 -28.68 6.39 -2.90
C GLY A 439 -28.11 5.01 -2.63
N VAL A 440 -28.57 4.36 -1.56
CA VAL A 440 -28.10 3.03 -1.20
C VAL A 440 -28.53 2.01 -2.25
N THR A 441 -27.57 1.30 -2.81
CA THR A 441 -27.78 0.32 -3.88
C THR A 441 -27.16 -1.02 -3.47
N LEU A 442 -28.00 -2.06 -3.42
CA LEU A 442 -27.55 -3.44 -3.28
C LEU A 442 -27.27 -4.01 -4.67
N LEU A 443 -26.02 -4.33 -4.96
CA LEU A 443 -25.59 -5.01 -6.19
C LEU A 443 -25.25 -6.47 -5.86
N LEU A 444 -26.06 -7.40 -6.38
CA LEU A 444 -25.84 -8.84 -6.17
C LEU A 444 -24.74 -9.35 -7.09
N GLY A 445 -23.76 -10.04 -6.51
CA GLY A 445 -22.65 -10.69 -7.21
C GLY A 445 -22.85 -12.19 -7.41
N THR A 446 -21.89 -12.82 -8.12
CA THR A 446 -21.88 -14.29 -8.34
C THR A 446 -21.49 -15.08 -7.10
N ASP A 447 -21.09 -14.42 -5.99
CA ASP A 447 -20.76 -15.02 -4.70
C ASP A 447 -21.95 -15.64 -3.96
N GLY A 448 -23.15 -15.57 -4.52
CA GLY A 448 -24.38 -16.18 -4.00
C GLY A 448 -24.94 -15.51 -2.73
N ARG A 449 -24.40 -14.39 -2.29
CA ARG A 449 -24.92 -13.65 -1.14
C ARG A 449 -26.19 -12.93 -1.51
N THR A 450 -27.19 -12.96 -0.60
CA THR A 450 -28.49 -12.33 -0.81
C THR A 450 -29.08 -11.89 0.53
N ALA A 451 -30.15 -11.12 0.49
CA ALA A 451 -30.89 -10.72 1.68
C ALA A 451 -31.45 -11.94 2.43
N VAL A 452 -31.33 -11.92 3.76
CA VAL A 452 -31.88 -12.97 4.64
C VAL A 452 -33.09 -12.46 5.39
N ALA A 453 -34.05 -13.34 5.67
CA ALA A 453 -35.22 -13.03 6.49
C ALA A 453 -34.82 -12.53 7.88
N ALA A 454 -35.64 -11.67 8.49
CA ALA A 454 -35.42 -11.29 9.88
C ALA A 454 -35.49 -12.55 10.77
N ALA A 455 -34.55 -12.67 11.71
CA ALA A 455 -34.67 -13.70 12.74
C ALA A 455 -36.01 -13.50 13.47
N PRO A 456 -36.81 -14.56 13.75
CA PRO A 456 -38.00 -14.40 14.56
C PRO A 456 -37.62 -13.75 15.88
N THR A 457 -38.21 -12.61 16.20
CA THR A 457 -38.12 -12.02 17.53
C THR A 457 -38.79 -13.00 18.47
N ASP A 458 -38.00 -13.61 19.35
CA ASP A 458 -38.45 -14.51 20.40
C ASP A 458 -39.32 -13.69 21.41
N THR A 459 -40.59 -13.53 21.05
CA THR A 459 -41.60 -13.09 22.03
C THR A 459 -41.91 -14.30 22.84
N GLY A 460 -41.37 -14.35 24.03
CA GLY A 460 -41.44 -15.39 25.02
C GLY A 460 -42.69 -16.29 24.95
N ALA A 461 -42.46 -17.55 24.67
CA ALA A 461 -43.35 -18.62 24.97
C ALA A 461 -42.58 -19.74 25.70
N THR A 462 -42.98 -19.94 26.90
CA THR A 462 -42.57 -20.96 27.85
C THR A 462 -42.58 -22.36 27.28
N ASP A 463 -41.54 -23.05 27.52
CA ASP A 463 -41.33 -24.46 27.88
C ASP A 463 -42.51 -25.42 27.65
N ALA A 464 -42.29 -26.42 26.80
CA ALA A 464 -42.84 -27.77 26.99
C ALA A 464 -42.24 -28.80 26.00
N GLY A 465 -41.55 -29.82 26.49
CA GLY A 465 -41.69 -31.18 25.96
C GLY A 465 -40.61 -31.71 25.05
N SER A 466 -39.59 -32.30 25.63
CA SER A 466 -38.82 -33.43 25.16
C SER A 466 -39.64 -34.47 24.36
N SER A 467 -39.15 -34.90 23.19
CA SER A 467 -39.24 -36.32 22.79
C SER A 467 -38.19 -36.66 21.72
N ASP A 468 -37.45 -37.62 22.07
CA ASP A 468 -36.47 -38.46 21.46
C ASP A 468 -37.08 -39.30 20.27
N ALA A 469 -36.26 -39.52 19.23
CA ALA A 469 -36.25 -40.63 18.28
C ALA A 469 -35.67 -40.15 16.95
N GLY A 470 -34.66 -40.70 16.34
CA GLY A 470 -34.23 -42.03 16.13
C GLY A 470 -33.43 -42.02 14.85
N ALA A 471 -32.23 -42.59 14.86
CA ALA A 471 -31.33 -42.76 13.72
C ALA A 471 -31.95 -43.66 12.62
N ALA A 472 -31.64 -43.33 11.36
CA ALA A 472 -31.67 -44.34 10.26
C ALA A 472 -30.57 -44.01 9.26
N ASP A 473 -29.67 -44.95 9.23
CA ASP A 473 -28.61 -45.20 8.26
C ASP A 473 -29.17 -45.80 6.95
N ALA A 474 -28.63 -45.45 5.81
CA ALA A 474 -28.56 -46.17 4.54
C ALA A 474 -28.28 -45.14 3.40
N GLY A 475 -27.36 -45.29 2.50
CA GLY A 475 -26.70 -46.38 1.90
C GLY A 475 -25.99 -45.84 0.65
N SER A 476 -24.79 -46.26 0.45
CA SER A 476 -23.94 -46.04 -0.72
C SER A 476 -24.59 -46.50 -2.03
N SER A 477 -24.40 -45.73 -3.12
CA SER A 477 -24.32 -46.31 -4.46
C SER A 477 -23.39 -45.50 -5.35
N ASP A 478 -22.35 -46.20 -5.71
CA ASP A 478 -21.31 -46.00 -6.70
C ASP A 478 -21.96 -46.04 -8.12
N ALA A 479 -21.55 -45.15 -9.01
CA ALA A 479 -21.45 -45.43 -10.45
C ALA A 479 -20.94 -44.27 -11.29
N GLY A 480 -19.82 -44.42 -11.98
CA GLY A 480 -19.73 -44.06 -13.39
C GLY A 480 -18.81 -42.91 -13.74
N SER A 481 -17.54 -43.26 -13.91
CA SER A 481 -16.50 -42.57 -14.66
C SER A 481 -16.97 -42.17 -16.08
N ALA A 482 -16.77 -40.87 -16.43
CA ALA A 482 -16.53 -40.47 -17.81
C ALA A 482 -15.49 -39.36 -17.80
N ALA A 483 -14.32 -39.67 -18.29
CA ALA A 483 -13.21 -38.77 -18.50
C ALA A 483 -13.56 -37.78 -19.65
N ALA A 484 -13.57 -36.48 -19.36
CA ALA A 484 -13.41 -35.45 -20.35
C ALA A 484 -12.07 -34.76 -20.10
N SER A 485 -11.22 -34.74 -21.10
CA SER A 485 -9.94 -34.05 -21.11
C SER A 485 -10.13 -32.55 -20.83
N PRO A 486 -9.31 -31.94 -19.98
CA PRO A 486 -9.34 -30.49 -19.80
C PRO A 486 -8.61 -29.85 -21.00
N SER A 487 -9.32 -28.99 -21.71
CA SER A 487 -8.69 -27.92 -22.49
C SER A 487 -8.08 -26.96 -21.50
N ASP A 488 -6.75 -26.89 -21.46
CA ASP A 488 -5.98 -25.88 -20.73
C ASP A 488 -6.21 -24.50 -21.38
N GLU A 489 -7.30 -23.84 -21.04
CA GLU A 489 -7.39 -22.41 -21.10
C GLU A 489 -6.94 -21.88 -19.71
N PRO A 490 -5.90 -21.01 -19.65
CA PRO A 490 -5.51 -20.45 -18.36
C PRO A 490 -6.68 -19.64 -17.81
N SER A 491 -7.26 -20.12 -16.71
CA SER A 491 -8.22 -19.35 -15.92
C SER A 491 -7.65 -18.00 -15.58
N PRO A 492 -8.42 -16.90 -15.72
CA PRO A 492 -7.95 -15.58 -15.34
C PRO A 492 -7.50 -15.62 -13.88
N SER A 493 -6.28 -15.17 -13.67
CA SER A 493 -5.60 -15.15 -12.39
C SER A 493 -6.51 -14.49 -11.34
N SER A 494 -6.93 -15.26 -10.35
CA SER A 494 -7.63 -14.71 -9.19
C SER A 494 -6.79 -13.56 -8.62
N THR A 495 -7.44 -12.47 -8.22
CA THR A 495 -6.87 -11.35 -7.48
C THR A 495 -6.33 -11.84 -6.14
N ALA A 496 -5.17 -12.50 -6.17
CA ALA A 496 -4.53 -13.01 -4.98
C ALA A 496 -3.89 -11.83 -4.22
N VAL A 497 -4.29 -11.64 -2.98
CA VAL A 497 -3.58 -10.75 -2.06
C VAL A 497 -2.35 -11.49 -1.58
N HIS A 498 -1.17 -10.97 -1.93
CA HIS A 498 0.10 -11.53 -1.51
C HIS A 498 0.58 -10.80 -0.25
N ALA A 499 0.85 -11.56 0.81
CA ALA A 499 1.55 -11.08 1.98
C ALA A 499 3.00 -11.59 1.90
N TYR A 500 3.93 -10.70 1.58
CA TYR A 500 5.37 -11.03 1.57
C TYR A 500 5.98 -10.94 2.97
N GLY A 501 5.19 -11.23 4.01
CA GLY A 501 5.50 -11.02 5.42
C GLY A 501 6.65 -11.86 5.97
N GLU A 502 6.94 -13.01 5.37
CA GLU A 502 8.01 -13.89 5.82
C GLU A 502 9.26 -13.71 4.95
N ALA A 503 10.44 -13.68 5.59
CA ALA A 503 11.72 -13.50 4.90
C ALA A 503 12.03 -14.60 3.87
N ASP A 504 11.33 -15.74 3.98
CA ASP A 504 11.56 -16.96 3.20
C ASP A 504 10.44 -17.24 2.16
N SER A 505 9.53 -16.30 1.90
CA SER A 505 8.52 -16.49 0.85
C SER A 505 9.16 -16.35 -0.53
N CYS A 506 9.45 -17.49 -1.17
CA CYS A 506 9.95 -17.49 -2.55
C CYS A 506 8.80 -17.27 -3.53
N ILE A 507 9.08 -16.51 -4.61
CA ILE A 507 8.15 -16.24 -5.72
C ILE A 507 8.60 -16.99 -7.01
N TYR A 508 7.76 -16.98 -8.04
CA TYR A 508 8.09 -17.52 -9.36
C TYR A 508 8.94 -16.55 -10.16
#